data_e3dc7235cbe0236fb7528f4598c66d25
#
_entry.id   e3dc7235cbe0236fb7528f4598c66d25
#
_cell.length_a   1.000
_cell.length_b   1.000
_cell.length_c   1.000
_cell.angle_alpha   90.00
_cell.angle_beta   90.00
_cell.angle_gamma   90.00
#
_symmetry.space_group_name_H-M   'P 1'
#
loop_
_entity.id
_entity.type
_entity.pdbx_description
1 polymer ?
#
loop_
_entity_poly.entity_id
_entity_poly.type
_entity_poly.pdbx_seq_one_letter_code
_entity_poly.pdbx_strand_id
1 'polypeptide(L)'
;MVVEIKNGDNIIKLGAKILVGADGANSRVRKQLNVNTNSDWHKAIAIRAYIDSPNYLEIFKERTLMFEINVSAEKGYAWAFPSKGNLLNIGIGVPLNIFKKEKLDINVLLQDFITQLTNRGVVVENIRDEKSYLLPFASSRPKFKNDINVALIGDASSMINPMSGEGIFYGMEAGYLLAKNTYNLIDSPELTKGIADYEKAFSKRFRKHYLSCALARLLLQSPFMTKRLLKVASNDQNTIDFVVELLFDEAYLTFGEVMKIVYKFLLPSKVLMLLSKN
;
A
#
# COMPACT_ATOMS: atom_id res chain seq x y z
N MET A 1 -2.84 -29.23 -14.85
CA MET A 1 -2.95 -29.55 -13.40
C MET A 1 -4.39 -29.82 -13.00
N VAL A 2 -4.63 -30.43 -11.84
CA VAL A 2 -5.97 -30.58 -11.27
C VAL A 2 -6.04 -29.72 -10.02
N VAL A 3 -7.08 -28.87 -9.94
CA VAL A 3 -7.35 -28.01 -8.79
C VAL A 3 -8.57 -28.56 -8.05
N GLU A 4 -8.41 -28.85 -6.76
CA GLU A 4 -9.52 -29.28 -5.91
C GLU A 4 -10.12 -28.08 -5.18
N ILE A 5 -11.42 -27.89 -5.35
CA ILE A 5 -12.18 -26.81 -4.72
C ILE A 5 -13.14 -27.46 -3.72
N LYS A 6 -12.99 -27.08 -2.44
CA LYS A 6 -13.93 -27.49 -1.39
C LYS A 6 -15.05 -26.44 -1.28
N ASN A 7 -16.29 -26.90 -1.49
CA ASN A 7 -17.50 -26.08 -1.31
C ASN A 7 -18.44 -26.80 -0.33
N GLY A 8 -18.38 -26.41 0.93
CA GLY A 8 -19.02 -27.17 2.02
C GLY A 8 -18.42 -28.58 2.13
N ASP A 9 -19.25 -29.61 2.06
CA ASP A 9 -18.82 -31.03 2.08
C ASP A 9 -18.46 -31.56 0.69
N ASN A 10 -18.71 -30.81 -0.37
CA ASN A 10 -18.43 -31.22 -1.75
C ASN A 10 -17.02 -30.86 -2.16
N ILE A 11 -16.34 -31.76 -2.85
CA ILE A 11 -15.06 -31.55 -3.49
C ILE A 11 -15.26 -31.57 -5.00
N ILE A 12 -14.94 -30.46 -5.65
CA ILE A 12 -15.00 -30.31 -7.11
C ILE A 12 -13.57 -30.36 -7.64
N LYS A 13 -13.31 -31.18 -8.64
CA LYS A 13 -12.02 -31.27 -9.33
C LYS A 13 -12.11 -30.60 -10.69
N LEU A 14 -11.27 -29.58 -10.88
CA LEU A 14 -11.18 -28.82 -12.13
C LEU A 14 -9.82 -29.04 -12.80
N GLY A 15 -9.83 -29.36 -14.10
CA GLY A 15 -8.64 -29.32 -14.93
C GLY A 15 -8.29 -27.87 -15.25
N ALA A 16 -7.04 -27.47 -15.01
CA ALA A 16 -6.56 -26.12 -15.34
C ALA A 16 -5.20 -26.17 -16.02
N LYS A 17 -5.00 -25.30 -17.01
CA LYS A 17 -3.68 -25.11 -17.66
C LYS A 17 -2.78 -24.20 -16.84
N ILE A 18 -3.36 -23.15 -16.24
CA ILE A 18 -2.73 -22.22 -15.32
C ILE A 18 -3.64 -22.01 -14.09
N LEU A 19 -3.05 -21.86 -12.93
CA LEU A 19 -3.72 -21.40 -11.71
C LEU A 19 -3.19 -20.02 -11.33
N VAL A 20 -4.09 -19.05 -11.16
CA VAL A 20 -3.73 -17.72 -10.74
C VAL A 20 -4.28 -17.46 -9.32
N GLY A 21 -3.36 -17.29 -8.36
CA GLY A 21 -3.70 -16.89 -7.00
C GLY A 21 -3.88 -15.37 -6.95
N ALA A 22 -5.15 -14.93 -6.97
CA ALA A 22 -5.58 -13.54 -6.82
C ALA A 22 -6.51 -13.39 -5.60
N ASP A 23 -6.33 -14.24 -4.61
CA ASP A 23 -7.22 -14.49 -3.47
C ASP A 23 -6.81 -13.69 -2.22
N GLY A 24 -6.09 -12.57 -2.43
CA GLY A 24 -5.84 -11.54 -1.43
C GLY A 24 -4.77 -11.89 -0.38
N ALA A 25 -4.67 -11.06 0.65
CA ALA A 25 -3.60 -11.12 1.66
C ALA A 25 -3.48 -12.48 2.38
N ASN A 26 -4.60 -13.18 2.56
CA ASN A 26 -4.67 -14.49 3.21
C ASN A 26 -4.65 -15.66 2.23
N SER A 27 -4.09 -15.46 1.04
CA SER A 27 -4.08 -16.38 -0.09
C SER A 27 -3.96 -17.86 0.31
N ARG A 28 -4.95 -18.64 -0.09
CA ARG A 28 -4.94 -20.11 0.03
C ARG A 28 -4.02 -20.73 -1.00
N VAL A 29 -4.00 -20.18 -2.23
CA VAL A 29 -3.10 -20.63 -3.28
C VAL A 29 -1.65 -20.53 -2.83
N ARG A 30 -1.24 -19.37 -2.27
CA ARG A 30 0.11 -19.19 -1.73
C ARG A 30 0.44 -20.19 -0.61
N LYS A 31 -0.52 -20.45 0.29
CA LYS A 31 -0.34 -21.43 1.38
C LYS A 31 -0.12 -22.85 0.85
N GLN A 32 -0.86 -23.26 -0.18
CA GLN A 32 -0.72 -24.58 -0.82
C GLN A 32 0.63 -24.74 -1.53
N LEU A 33 1.23 -23.66 -1.98
CA LEU A 33 2.56 -23.66 -2.56
C LEU A 33 3.68 -23.72 -1.50
N ASN A 34 3.35 -23.79 -0.20
CA ASN A 34 4.30 -23.69 0.91
C ASN A 34 5.18 -22.42 0.84
N VAL A 35 4.64 -21.35 0.24
CA VAL A 35 5.34 -20.08 0.12
C VAL A 35 5.15 -19.27 1.40
N ASN A 36 6.26 -18.92 2.05
CA ASN A 36 6.26 -18.18 3.29
C ASN A 36 5.53 -16.83 3.14
N THR A 37 4.75 -16.50 4.16
CA THR A 37 4.17 -15.18 4.29
C THR A 37 5.24 -14.16 4.70
N ASN A 38 5.05 -12.90 4.35
CA ASN A 38 5.90 -11.82 4.83
C ASN A 38 5.99 -11.82 6.36
N SER A 39 7.13 -11.43 6.91
CA SER A 39 7.22 -11.11 8.34
C SER A 39 6.34 -9.90 8.69
N ASP A 40 6.09 -9.68 9.97
CA ASP A 40 5.25 -8.57 10.44
C ASP A 40 5.81 -7.17 10.07
N TRP A 41 7.13 -7.07 9.82
CA TRP A 41 7.78 -5.86 9.31
C TRP A 41 7.34 -5.45 7.91
N HIS A 42 6.90 -6.42 7.11
CA HIS A 42 6.46 -6.24 5.73
C HIS A 42 4.95 -6.32 5.60
N LYS A 43 4.23 -5.97 6.66
CA LYS A 43 2.77 -5.91 6.69
C LYS A 43 2.30 -4.66 7.44
N ALA A 44 1.08 -4.24 7.14
CA ALA A 44 0.29 -3.38 8.01
C ALA A 44 -1.05 -4.04 8.30
N ILE A 45 -1.71 -3.56 9.36
CA ILE A 45 -3.14 -3.72 9.56
C ILE A 45 -3.79 -2.36 9.33
N ALA A 46 -4.90 -2.35 8.64
CA ALA A 46 -5.69 -1.14 8.42
C ALA A 46 -7.17 -1.43 8.68
N ILE A 47 -7.89 -0.42 9.13
CA ILE A 47 -9.34 -0.40 9.20
C ILE A 47 -9.87 0.73 8.33
N ARG A 48 -10.95 0.46 7.62
CA ARG A 48 -11.67 1.41 6.79
C ARG A 48 -13.14 1.46 7.20
N ALA A 49 -13.72 2.66 7.22
CA ALA A 49 -15.14 2.89 7.36
C ALA A 49 -15.63 3.91 6.32
N TYR A 50 -16.93 3.97 6.11
CA TYR A 50 -17.58 5.08 5.44
C TYR A 50 -18.40 5.88 6.47
N ILE A 51 -18.35 7.21 6.34
CA ILE A 51 -19.15 8.13 7.15
C ILE A 51 -19.88 9.11 6.24
N ASP A 52 -21.04 9.55 6.65
CA ASP A 52 -21.71 10.70 6.04
C ASP A 52 -21.19 11.97 6.72
N SER A 53 -20.75 12.93 5.92
CA SER A 53 -20.23 14.22 6.41
C SER A 53 -20.70 15.36 5.51
N PRO A 54 -21.79 16.03 5.87
CA PRO A 54 -22.39 17.06 5.03
C PRO A 54 -21.52 18.30 4.85
N ASN A 55 -20.60 18.57 5.78
CA ASN A 55 -19.79 19.78 5.79
C ASN A 55 -18.29 19.55 5.48
N TYR A 56 -17.88 18.34 5.12
CA TYR A 56 -16.45 18.06 4.87
C TYR A 56 -15.85 18.95 3.78
N LEU A 57 -16.57 19.11 2.66
CA LEU A 57 -16.12 19.92 1.54
C LEU A 57 -16.06 21.42 1.84
N GLU A 58 -16.83 21.91 2.81
CA GLU A 58 -16.75 23.29 3.31
C GLU A 58 -15.46 23.52 4.09
N ILE A 59 -15.05 22.52 4.90
CA ILE A 59 -13.87 22.61 5.78
C ILE A 59 -12.58 22.38 4.97
N PHE A 60 -12.54 21.37 4.11
CA PHE A 60 -11.32 20.92 3.43
C PHE A 60 -11.25 21.27 1.94
N LYS A 61 -12.20 22.04 1.41
CA LYS A 61 -12.37 22.36 -0.01
C LYS A 61 -12.64 21.14 -0.91
N GLU A 62 -13.18 21.40 -2.07
CA GLU A 62 -13.49 20.36 -3.06
C GLU A 62 -12.23 19.58 -3.49
N ARG A 63 -12.37 18.25 -3.60
CA ARG A 63 -11.33 17.32 -4.07
C ARG A 63 -10.06 17.18 -3.19
N THR A 64 -10.14 17.61 -1.92
CA THR A 64 -9.01 17.43 -1.00
C THR A 64 -8.98 16.00 -0.48
N LEU A 65 -7.88 15.28 -0.75
CA LEU A 65 -7.54 14.03 -0.08
C LEU A 65 -6.75 14.35 1.18
N MET A 66 -7.26 13.97 2.34
CA MET A 66 -6.58 14.21 3.61
C MET A 66 -5.77 12.98 3.99
N PHE A 67 -4.49 13.20 4.28
CA PHE A 67 -3.60 12.23 4.92
C PHE A 67 -3.11 12.82 6.24
N GLU A 68 -3.33 12.10 7.32
CA GLU A 68 -2.84 12.47 8.65
C GLU A 68 -1.72 11.49 9.05
N ILE A 69 -0.51 12.00 9.21
CA ILE A 69 0.65 11.20 9.57
C ILE A 69 0.86 11.26 11.08
N ASN A 70 1.22 10.14 11.70
CA ASN A 70 1.46 10.01 13.15
C ASN A 70 0.21 10.15 14.03
N VAL A 71 -0.93 9.68 13.52
CA VAL A 71 -2.17 9.63 14.32
C VAL A 71 -2.02 8.58 15.43
N SER A 72 -2.43 8.95 16.65
CA SER A 72 -2.59 8.13 17.86
C SER A 72 -1.43 7.18 18.23
N ALA A 73 -0.82 6.50 17.27
CA ALA A 73 0.27 5.53 17.49
C ALA A 73 1.66 6.03 17.05
N GLU A 74 1.82 7.30 16.71
CA GLU A 74 3.07 7.95 16.24
C GLU A 74 3.76 7.28 15.02
N LYS A 75 3.19 6.22 14.41
CA LYS A 75 3.89 5.36 13.44
C LYS A 75 3.01 4.80 12.33
N GLY A 76 1.81 5.34 12.17
CA GLY A 76 0.88 5.02 11.08
C GLY A 76 0.44 6.25 10.33
N TYR A 77 -0.57 6.10 9.49
CA TYR A 77 -1.28 7.24 8.92
C TYR A 77 -2.78 6.93 8.86
N ALA A 78 -3.58 8.00 8.93
CA ALA A 78 -5.01 7.96 8.69
C ALA A 78 -5.36 8.74 7.43
N TRP A 79 -6.52 8.46 6.87
CA TRP A 79 -7.00 9.13 5.67
C TRP A 79 -8.48 9.49 5.78
N ALA A 80 -8.87 10.56 5.08
CA ALA A 80 -10.25 10.89 4.80
C ALA A 80 -10.37 11.35 3.33
N PHE A 81 -11.04 10.54 2.52
CA PHE A 81 -11.16 10.74 1.09
C PHE A 81 -12.63 10.95 0.73
N PRO A 82 -12.98 12.10 0.14
CA PRO A 82 -14.34 12.34 -0.32
C PRO A 82 -14.72 11.34 -1.42
N SER A 83 -15.97 10.89 -1.36
CA SER A 83 -16.58 10.02 -2.33
C SER A 83 -17.84 10.71 -2.89
N LYS A 84 -18.75 9.97 -3.51
CA LYS A 84 -19.95 10.54 -4.12
C LYS A 84 -20.90 11.11 -3.03
N GLY A 85 -21.38 12.32 -3.25
CA GLY A 85 -22.24 13.03 -2.30
C GLY A 85 -21.46 13.43 -1.03
N ASN A 86 -22.09 13.27 0.13
CA ASN A 86 -21.49 13.60 1.42
C ASN A 86 -20.70 12.42 2.05
N LEU A 87 -20.42 11.40 1.27
CA LEU A 87 -19.77 10.19 1.76
C LEU A 87 -18.24 10.38 1.82
N LEU A 88 -17.64 10.04 2.96
CA LEU A 88 -16.20 9.95 3.13
C LEU A 88 -15.78 8.49 3.33
N ASN A 89 -14.72 8.10 2.65
CA ASN A 89 -13.94 6.92 2.99
C ASN A 89 -12.88 7.35 3.99
N ILE A 90 -13.00 6.89 5.22
CA ILE A 90 -12.02 7.15 6.28
C ILE A 90 -11.33 5.87 6.70
N GLY A 91 -10.14 5.99 7.25
CA GLY A 91 -9.48 4.83 7.85
C GLY A 91 -8.14 5.18 8.46
N ILE A 92 -7.54 4.16 9.05
CA ILE A 92 -6.20 4.23 9.64
C ILE A 92 -5.44 2.94 9.37
N GLY A 93 -4.15 3.06 9.06
CA GLY A 93 -3.24 1.95 8.86
C GLY A 93 -2.02 2.06 9.76
N VAL A 94 -1.60 0.93 10.35
CA VAL A 94 -0.44 0.84 11.25
C VAL A 94 0.44 -0.35 10.85
N PRO A 95 1.78 -0.21 10.84
CA PRO A 95 2.68 -1.35 10.65
C PRO A 95 2.40 -2.47 11.66
N LEU A 96 2.28 -3.71 11.17
CA LEU A 96 1.82 -4.84 12.00
C LEU A 96 2.78 -5.17 13.15
N ASN A 97 4.09 -4.99 12.95
CA ASN A 97 5.08 -5.16 14.00
C ASN A 97 4.89 -4.17 15.17
N ILE A 98 4.50 -2.93 14.88
CA ILE A 98 4.20 -1.90 15.87
C ILE A 98 2.88 -2.19 16.55
N PHE A 99 1.84 -2.47 15.76
CA PHE A 99 0.52 -2.84 16.25
C PHE A 99 0.58 -3.94 17.32
N LYS A 100 1.34 -5.00 17.04
CA LYS A 100 1.52 -6.12 18.00
C LYS A 100 2.39 -5.73 19.19
N LYS A 101 3.50 -5.03 18.98
CA LYS A 101 4.43 -4.62 20.02
C LYS A 101 3.75 -3.73 21.06
N GLU A 102 2.98 -2.78 20.62
CA GLU A 102 2.30 -1.78 21.44
C GLU A 102 0.90 -2.23 21.88
N LYS A 103 0.46 -3.44 21.49
CA LYS A 103 -0.85 -4.03 21.82
C LYS A 103 -2.01 -3.10 21.49
N LEU A 104 -1.93 -2.46 20.31
CA LEU A 104 -2.94 -1.50 19.86
C LEU A 104 -4.26 -2.19 19.54
N ASP A 105 -5.38 -1.44 19.64
CA ASP A 105 -6.68 -1.84 19.13
C ASP A 105 -7.02 -0.98 17.90
N ILE A 106 -7.26 -1.62 16.75
CA ILE A 106 -7.51 -0.93 15.50
C ILE A 106 -8.82 -0.14 15.50
N ASN A 107 -9.82 -0.59 16.28
CA ASN A 107 -11.10 0.10 16.40
C ASN A 107 -10.94 1.37 17.26
N VAL A 108 -10.16 1.28 18.33
CA VAL A 108 -9.84 2.47 19.17
C VAL A 108 -9.12 3.52 18.33
N LEU A 109 -8.14 3.10 17.51
CA LEU A 109 -7.42 4.03 16.64
C LEU A 109 -8.34 4.71 15.62
N LEU A 110 -9.34 4.00 15.09
CA LEU A 110 -10.34 4.60 14.18
C LEU A 110 -11.21 5.61 14.92
N GLN A 111 -11.66 5.31 16.14
CA GLN A 111 -12.47 6.21 16.94
C GLN A 111 -11.68 7.48 17.35
N ASP A 112 -10.41 7.33 17.69
CA ASP A 112 -9.52 8.47 17.95
C ASP A 112 -9.41 9.38 16.73
N PHE A 113 -9.27 8.79 15.53
CA PHE A 113 -9.23 9.56 14.30
C PHE A 113 -10.57 10.27 13.99
N ILE A 114 -11.69 9.60 14.19
CA ILE A 114 -13.03 10.20 14.08
C ILE A 114 -13.16 11.38 15.05
N THR A 115 -12.71 11.22 16.29
CA THR A 115 -12.71 12.31 17.29
C THR A 115 -11.85 13.49 16.83
N GLN A 116 -10.70 13.24 16.20
CA GLN A 116 -9.86 14.32 15.64
C GLN A 116 -10.54 15.06 14.49
N LEU A 117 -11.24 14.33 13.61
CA LEU A 117 -12.05 14.95 12.54
C LEU A 117 -13.15 15.86 13.13
N THR A 118 -13.87 15.36 14.14
CA THR A 118 -14.92 16.11 14.83
C THR A 118 -14.37 17.36 15.52
N ASN A 119 -13.22 17.27 16.18
CA ASN A 119 -12.54 18.42 16.80
C ASN A 119 -12.09 19.48 15.80
N ARG A 120 -11.93 19.11 14.52
CA ARG A 120 -11.69 20.06 13.41
C ARG A 120 -12.97 20.62 12.80
N GLY A 121 -14.13 20.30 13.36
CA GLY A 121 -15.43 20.77 12.92
C GLY A 121 -16.12 19.87 11.87
N VAL A 122 -15.54 18.72 11.52
CA VAL A 122 -16.15 17.75 10.60
C VAL A 122 -17.35 17.11 11.28
N VAL A 123 -18.54 17.25 10.70
CA VAL A 123 -19.74 16.53 11.13
C VAL A 123 -19.59 15.07 10.69
N VAL A 124 -19.78 14.15 11.62
CA VAL A 124 -19.68 12.70 11.39
C VAL A 124 -21.01 12.05 11.71
N GLU A 125 -21.63 11.47 10.69
CA GLU A 125 -22.91 10.76 10.79
C GLU A 125 -22.77 9.36 10.17
N ASN A 126 -23.64 8.44 10.62
CA ASN A 126 -23.84 7.12 9.98
C ASN A 126 -22.56 6.36 9.65
N ILE A 127 -21.74 6.03 10.65
CA ILE A 127 -20.56 5.19 10.46
C ILE A 127 -21.03 3.80 10.01
N ARG A 128 -20.47 3.31 8.89
CA ARG A 128 -20.86 2.04 8.29
C ARG A 128 -19.73 1.34 7.57
N ASP A 129 -19.92 0.05 7.32
CA ASP A 129 -18.99 -0.80 6.55
C ASP A 129 -17.57 -0.83 7.14
N GLU A 130 -17.44 -0.85 8.46
CA GLU A 130 -16.15 -1.01 9.11
C GLU A 130 -15.55 -2.35 8.76
N LYS A 131 -14.36 -2.33 8.16
CA LYS A 131 -13.65 -3.55 7.75
C LYS A 131 -12.15 -3.42 7.96
N SER A 132 -11.57 -4.43 8.59
CA SER A 132 -10.13 -4.51 8.81
C SER A 132 -9.45 -5.43 7.79
N TYR A 133 -8.27 -5.03 7.33
CA TYR A 133 -7.49 -5.77 6.34
C TYR A 133 -6.02 -5.86 6.72
N LEU A 134 -5.39 -6.99 6.37
CA LEU A 134 -3.95 -7.10 6.34
C LEU A 134 -3.43 -6.61 4.99
N LEU A 135 -2.38 -5.81 5.02
CA LEU A 135 -1.73 -5.23 3.86
C LEU A 135 -0.31 -5.80 3.71
N PRO A 136 -0.10 -6.84 2.88
CA PRO A 136 1.22 -7.41 2.64
C PRO A 136 2.01 -6.54 1.65
N PHE A 137 3.12 -5.95 2.12
CA PHE A 137 3.92 -5.00 1.35
C PHE A 137 4.87 -5.66 0.36
N ALA A 138 5.09 -5.01 -0.75
CA ALA A 138 6.00 -5.40 -1.82
C ALA A 138 7.49 -5.36 -1.42
N SER A 139 7.83 -4.77 -0.27
CA SER A 139 9.19 -4.80 0.30
C SER A 139 9.68 -6.23 0.61
N SER A 140 8.80 -7.22 0.65
CA SER A 140 9.13 -8.64 0.79
C SER A 140 8.15 -9.50 -0.02
N ARG A 141 8.32 -9.52 -1.34
CA ARG A 141 7.50 -10.38 -2.19
C ARG A 141 7.88 -11.85 -2.02
N PRO A 142 6.89 -12.75 -1.98
CA PRO A 142 7.15 -14.18 -1.94
C PRO A 142 7.88 -14.64 -3.20
N LYS A 143 8.87 -15.52 -3.03
CA LYS A 143 9.55 -16.19 -4.12
C LYS A 143 9.28 -17.67 -4.02
N PHE A 144 8.94 -18.31 -5.12
CA PHE A 144 8.75 -19.74 -5.19
C PHE A 144 9.26 -20.27 -6.53
N LYS A 145 9.64 -21.54 -6.54
CA LYS A 145 10.03 -22.21 -7.78
C LYS A 145 8.75 -22.51 -8.56
N ASN A 146 8.67 -21.98 -9.75
CA ASN A 146 7.48 -22.10 -10.58
C ASN A 146 7.69 -23.12 -11.68
N ASP A 147 7.46 -24.38 -11.35
CA ASP A 147 7.51 -25.54 -12.26
C ASP A 147 6.13 -26.16 -12.52
N ILE A 148 5.07 -25.53 -12.02
CA ILE A 148 3.69 -26.09 -12.01
C ILE A 148 2.62 -25.16 -12.61
N ASN A 149 2.99 -24.21 -13.45
CA ASN A 149 2.06 -23.24 -14.09
C ASN A 149 1.13 -22.50 -13.09
N VAL A 150 1.68 -22.03 -11.98
CA VAL A 150 0.97 -21.21 -11.01
C VAL A 150 1.56 -19.79 -10.99
N ALA A 151 0.71 -18.77 -10.98
CA ALA A 151 1.09 -17.37 -10.78
C ALA A 151 0.38 -16.80 -9.55
N LEU A 152 1.04 -15.87 -8.85
CA LEU A 152 0.43 -15.06 -7.80
C LEU A 152 0.39 -13.59 -8.24
N ILE A 153 -0.73 -12.89 -7.99
CA ILE A 153 -0.91 -11.47 -8.31
C ILE A 153 -1.56 -10.72 -7.14
N GLY A 154 -1.42 -9.39 -7.12
CA GLY A 154 -1.99 -8.53 -6.10
C GLY A 154 -1.49 -8.89 -4.69
N ASP A 155 -2.37 -8.80 -3.69
CA ASP A 155 -2.03 -9.07 -2.29
C ASP A 155 -1.57 -10.51 -2.05
N ALA A 156 -2.04 -11.46 -2.85
CA ALA A 156 -1.57 -12.85 -2.79
C ALA A 156 -0.07 -12.94 -3.07
N SER A 157 0.48 -12.02 -3.88
CA SER A 157 1.91 -11.87 -4.18
C SER A 157 2.57 -10.72 -3.42
N SER A 158 1.93 -10.15 -2.41
CA SER A 158 2.48 -9.02 -1.63
C SER A 158 2.90 -7.85 -2.52
N MET A 159 1.96 -7.29 -3.29
CA MET A 159 2.24 -6.22 -4.25
C MET A 159 1.83 -4.83 -3.77
N ILE A 160 1.45 -4.68 -2.51
CA ILE A 160 1.06 -3.39 -1.92
C ILE A 160 2.28 -2.47 -1.77
N ASN A 161 2.14 -1.21 -2.18
CA ASN A 161 3.15 -0.18 -1.96
C ASN A 161 3.41 -0.03 -0.44
N PRO A 162 4.66 -0.19 0.01
CA PRO A 162 4.96 -0.17 1.44
C PRO A 162 4.82 1.21 2.08
N MET A 163 4.73 2.29 1.31
CA MET A 163 4.58 3.66 1.80
C MET A 163 3.11 4.09 1.84
N SER A 164 2.39 3.95 0.72
CA SER A 164 0.99 4.40 0.61
C SER A 164 -0.05 3.38 1.04
N GLY A 165 0.29 2.07 1.07
CA GLY A 165 -0.70 1.02 1.26
C GLY A 165 -1.58 0.76 0.02
N GLU A 166 -1.30 1.42 -1.10
CA GLU A 166 -1.98 1.21 -2.38
C GLU A 166 -1.57 -0.13 -2.98
N GLY A 167 -2.54 -0.89 -3.51
CA GLY A 167 -2.31 -2.22 -4.10
C GLY A 167 -3.12 -2.49 -5.36
N ILE A 168 -4.14 -1.67 -5.66
CA ILE A 168 -5.07 -1.91 -6.75
C ILE A 168 -4.36 -1.79 -8.09
N PHE A 169 -3.63 -0.70 -8.32
CA PHE A 169 -2.86 -0.47 -9.54
C PHE A 169 -1.86 -1.59 -9.81
N TYR A 170 -1.08 -1.97 -8.81
CA TYR A 170 -0.07 -3.03 -8.96
C TYR A 170 -0.71 -4.40 -9.21
N GLY A 171 -1.85 -4.69 -8.58
CA GLY A 171 -2.61 -5.92 -8.82
C GLY A 171 -3.16 -5.99 -10.24
N MET A 172 -3.71 -4.88 -10.76
CA MET A 172 -4.22 -4.78 -12.14
C MET A 172 -3.09 -4.91 -13.15
N GLU A 173 -1.97 -4.22 -12.93
CA GLU A 173 -0.80 -4.30 -13.80
C GLU A 173 -0.16 -5.69 -13.80
N ALA A 174 -0.12 -6.35 -12.66
CA ALA A 174 0.32 -7.74 -12.57
C ALA A 174 -0.58 -8.68 -13.40
N GLY A 175 -1.89 -8.51 -13.32
CA GLY A 175 -2.85 -9.25 -14.14
C GLY A 175 -2.64 -9.01 -15.64
N TYR A 176 -2.46 -7.75 -16.04
CA TYR A 176 -2.17 -7.39 -17.43
C TYR A 176 -0.85 -7.99 -17.94
N LEU A 177 0.23 -7.85 -17.18
CA LEU A 177 1.53 -8.41 -17.53
C LEU A 177 1.50 -9.93 -17.59
N LEU A 178 0.79 -10.60 -16.66
CA LEU A 178 0.62 -12.05 -16.70
C LEU A 178 -0.10 -12.47 -17.99
N ALA A 179 -1.24 -11.87 -18.29
CA ALA A 179 -2.00 -12.16 -19.50
C ALA A 179 -1.15 -11.95 -20.76
N LYS A 180 -0.46 -10.82 -20.86
CA LYS A 180 0.41 -10.47 -21.99
C LYS A 180 1.51 -11.50 -22.25
N ASN A 181 2.11 -12.06 -21.19
CA ASN A 181 3.21 -13.02 -21.32
C ASN A 181 2.74 -14.47 -21.45
N THR A 182 1.46 -14.80 -21.16
CA THR A 182 0.98 -16.18 -21.16
C THR A 182 -0.11 -16.47 -22.18
N TYR A 183 -0.82 -15.45 -22.69
CA TYR A 183 -1.99 -15.63 -23.57
C TYR A 183 -1.74 -16.59 -24.76
N ASN A 184 -0.66 -16.37 -25.51
CA ASN A 184 -0.30 -17.20 -26.67
C ASN A 184 0.37 -18.53 -26.28
N LEU A 185 0.67 -18.74 -25.01
CA LEU A 185 1.39 -19.91 -24.48
C LEU A 185 0.49 -20.85 -23.70
N ILE A 186 -0.82 -20.56 -23.59
CA ILE A 186 -1.75 -21.30 -22.72
C ILE A 186 -1.82 -22.79 -23.06
N ASP A 187 -1.62 -23.15 -24.32
CA ASP A 187 -1.60 -24.52 -24.84
C ASP A 187 -0.16 -25.00 -25.18
N SER A 188 0.84 -24.21 -24.85
CA SER A 188 2.25 -24.49 -25.14
C SER A 188 2.97 -25.09 -23.93
N PRO A 189 3.97 -25.97 -24.14
CA PRO A 189 4.88 -26.38 -23.07
C PRO A 189 5.72 -25.23 -22.50
N GLU A 190 5.76 -24.07 -23.19
CA GLU A 190 6.46 -22.88 -22.73
C GLU A 190 5.65 -22.01 -21.76
N LEU A 191 4.43 -22.43 -21.34
CA LEU A 191 3.59 -21.65 -20.43
C LEU A 191 4.32 -21.28 -19.13
N THR A 192 5.11 -22.18 -18.55
CA THR A 192 5.92 -21.92 -17.36
C THR A 192 6.95 -20.79 -17.60
N LYS A 193 7.54 -20.73 -18.80
CA LYS A 193 8.45 -19.66 -19.20
C LYS A 193 7.72 -18.33 -19.31
N GLY A 194 6.50 -18.32 -19.88
CA GLY A 194 5.65 -17.12 -19.95
C GLY A 194 5.35 -16.56 -18.55
N ILE A 195 5.07 -17.42 -17.57
CA ILE A 195 4.87 -17.00 -16.18
C ILE A 195 6.17 -16.43 -15.57
N ALA A 196 7.32 -17.03 -15.85
CA ALA A 196 8.61 -16.51 -15.40
C ALA A 196 8.95 -15.15 -16.05
N ASP A 197 8.59 -14.95 -17.30
CA ASP A 197 8.78 -13.68 -18.01
C ASP A 197 7.86 -12.58 -17.49
N TYR A 198 6.62 -12.91 -17.08
CA TYR A 198 5.77 -12.01 -16.31
C TYR A 198 6.45 -11.53 -15.02
N GLU A 199 6.99 -12.44 -14.21
CA GLU A 199 7.65 -12.09 -12.95
C GLU A 199 8.88 -11.17 -13.18
N LYS A 200 9.65 -11.42 -14.24
CA LYS A 200 10.77 -10.56 -14.65
C LYS A 200 10.30 -9.19 -15.09
N ALA A 201 9.24 -9.12 -15.92
CA ALA A 201 8.68 -7.86 -16.42
C ALA A 201 8.15 -6.99 -15.27
N PHE A 202 7.37 -7.58 -14.36
CA PHE A 202 6.86 -6.90 -13.18
C PHE A 202 8.02 -6.40 -12.28
N SER A 203 8.98 -7.28 -12.01
CA SER A 203 10.15 -6.92 -11.18
C SER A 203 11.01 -5.83 -11.82
N LYS A 204 11.20 -5.87 -13.13
CA LYS A 204 11.95 -4.84 -13.88
C LYS A 204 11.30 -3.47 -13.76
N ARG A 205 9.95 -3.42 -13.83
CA ARG A 205 9.18 -2.17 -13.75
C ARG A 205 9.19 -1.59 -12.34
N PHE A 206 8.84 -2.38 -11.32
CA PHE A 206 8.50 -1.87 -9.99
C PHE A 206 9.57 -2.02 -8.91
N ARG A 207 10.64 -2.79 -9.14
CA ARG A 207 11.62 -3.08 -8.09
C ARG A 207 12.27 -1.83 -7.49
N LYS A 208 12.68 -0.87 -8.33
CA LYS A 208 13.34 0.35 -7.85
C LYS A 208 12.36 1.21 -7.05
N HIS A 209 11.14 1.36 -7.56
CA HIS A 209 10.07 2.06 -6.89
C HIS A 209 9.78 1.45 -5.51
N TYR A 210 9.51 0.16 -5.43
CA TYR A 210 9.23 -0.51 -4.16
C TYR A 210 10.38 -0.42 -3.14
N LEU A 211 11.62 -0.48 -3.58
CA LEU A 211 12.79 -0.28 -2.71
C LEU A 211 12.81 1.15 -2.15
N SER A 212 12.51 2.14 -2.99
CA SER A 212 12.44 3.54 -2.59
C SER A 212 11.32 3.80 -1.58
N CYS A 213 10.13 3.26 -1.84
CA CYS A 213 8.99 3.33 -0.93
C CYS A 213 9.27 2.62 0.41
N ALA A 214 9.95 1.47 0.37
CA ALA A 214 10.33 0.75 1.59
C ALA A 214 11.34 1.55 2.43
N LEU A 215 12.31 2.21 1.78
CA LEU A 215 13.27 3.09 2.45
C LEU A 215 12.57 4.33 3.03
N ALA A 216 11.71 4.98 2.25
CA ALA A 216 10.94 6.15 2.71
C ALA A 216 10.08 5.78 3.93
N ARG A 217 9.38 4.63 3.89
CA ARG A 217 8.62 4.13 5.05
C ARG A 217 9.48 3.92 6.28
N LEU A 218 10.69 3.36 6.11
CA LEU A 218 11.60 3.16 7.23
C LEU A 218 12.03 4.48 7.87
N LEU A 219 12.30 5.50 7.06
CA LEU A 219 12.65 6.84 7.55
C LEU A 219 11.46 7.49 8.29
N LEU A 220 10.23 7.32 7.79
CA LEU A 220 9.01 7.84 8.42
C LEU A 220 8.64 7.16 9.75
N GLN A 221 9.27 6.03 10.10
CA GLN A 221 9.12 5.43 11.42
C GLN A 221 9.85 6.23 12.54
N SER A 222 10.73 7.16 12.19
CA SER A 222 11.39 8.05 13.12
C SER A 222 10.61 9.36 13.25
N PRO A 223 10.06 9.71 14.44
CA PRO A 223 9.36 10.98 14.65
C PRO A 223 10.21 12.20 14.29
N PHE A 224 11.52 12.15 14.57
CA PHE A 224 12.47 13.19 14.18
C PHE A 224 12.53 13.36 12.67
N MET A 225 12.70 12.26 11.92
CA MET A 225 12.78 12.28 10.46
C MET A 225 11.46 12.76 9.84
N THR A 226 10.33 12.31 10.36
CA THR A 226 9.00 12.74 9.89
C THR A 226 8.77 14.23 10.11
N LYS A 227 9.03 14.76 11.32
CA LYS A 227 8.92 16.19 11.58
C LYS A 227 9.83 17.02 10.66
N ARG A 228 11.02 16.52 10.42
CA ARG A 228 11.97 17.19 9.53
C ARG A 228 11.52 17.15 8.08
N LEU A 229 11.05 16.01 7.58
CA LEU A 229 10.50 15.87 6.22
C LEU A 229 9.30 16.79 6.01
N LEU A 230 8.35 16.80 6.93
CA LEU A 230 7.17 17.68 6.86
C LEU A 230 7.59 19.16 6.83
N LYS A 231 8.60 19.55 7.61
CA LYS A 231 9.12 20.91 7.59
C LYS A 231 9.83 21.25 6.28
N VAL A 232 10.53 20.32 5.64
CA VAL A 232 11.11 20.53 4.32
C VAL A 232 10.00 20.65 3.30
N ALA A 233 9.06 19.71 3.28
CA ALA A 233 7.94 19.66 2.35
C ALA A 233 7.06 20.91 2.43
N SER A 234 6.76 21.43 3.64
CA SER A 234 5.96 22.65 3.81
C SER A 234 6.58 23.92 3.20
N ASN A 235 7.88 23.89 2.82
CA ASN A 235 8.60 25.01 2.24
C ASN A 235 9.19 24.71 0.84
N ASP A 236 8.88 23.56 0.27
CA ASP A 236 9.47 23.14 -1.01
C ASP A 236 8.51 22.26 -1.79
N GLN A 237 7.84 22.83 -2.79
CA GLN A 237 6.85 22.17 -3.62
C GLN A 237 7.43 20.92 -4.32
N ASN A 238 8.66 20.97 -4.80
CA ASN A 238 9.31 19.82 -5.45
C ASN A 238 9.43 18.62 -4.50
N THR A 239 9.61 18.86 -3.20
CA THR A 239 9.61 17.77 -2.20
C THR A 239 8.22 17.19 -2.02
N ILE A 240 7.17 18.02 -2.02
CA ILE A 240 5.78 17.54 -1.97
C ILE A 240 5.47 16.70 -3.21
N ASP A 241 5.75 17.22 -4.40
CA ASP A 241 5.49 16.55 -5.68
C ASP A 241 6.18 15.18 -5.72
N PHE A 242 7.44 15.12 -5.33
CA PHE A 242 8.18 13.85 -5.26
C PHE A 242 7.59 12.86 -4.24
N VAL A 243 7.13 13.34 -3.08
CA VAL A 243 6.44 12.48 -2.10
C VAL A 243 5.13 11.95 -2.68
N VAL A 244 4.36 12.78 -3.40
CA VAL A 244 3.13 12.38 -4.07
C VAL A 244 3.41 11.35 -5.16
N GLU A 245 4.45 11.54 -5.96
CA GLU A 245 4.89 10.55 -6.98
C GLU A 245 5.32 9.22 -6.34
N LEU A 246 5.99 9.23 -5.18
CA LEU A 246 6.31 8.00 -4.44
C LEU A 246 5.07 7.29 -3.89
N LEU A 247 4.02 8.03 -3.57
CA LEU A 247 2.78 7.47 -3.03
C LEU A 247 1.88 6.87 -4.12
N PHE A 248 1.79 7.51 -5.29
CA PHE A 248 0.74 7.27 -6.29
C PHE A 248 1.24 7.02 -7.71
N ASP A 249 2.54 7.11 -7.97
CA ASP A 249 3.16 6.88 -9.28
C ASP A 249 4.29 5.86 -9.19
N GLU A 250 5.16 5.81 -10.20
CA GLU A 250 6.29 4.87 -10.29
C GLU A 250 7.65 5.53 -9.97
N ALA A 251 7.65 6.68 -9.30
CA ALA A 251 8.87 7.37 -8.92
C ALA A 251 9.79 6.49 -8.05
N TYR A 252 11.08 6.70 -8.16
CA TYR A 252 12.08 6.03 -7.32
C TYR A 252 13.23 6.98 -6.97
N LEU A 253 13.84 6.72 -5.82
CA LEU A 253 14.97 7.47 -5.34
C LEU A 253 16.20 7.20 -6.22
N THR A 254 16.64 8.20 -6.97
CA THR A 254 17.96 8.21 -7.62
C THR A 254 19.02 8.67 -6.63
N PHE A 255 20.29 8.43 -6.94
CA PHE A 255 21.39 8.95 -6.13
C PHE A 255 21.33 10.49 -5.98
N GLY A 256 20.98 11.19 -7.06
CA GLY A 256 20.83 12.64 -7.04
C GLY A 256 19.71 13.13 -6.12
N GLU A 257 18.57 12.45 -6.10
CA GLU A 257 17.45 12.77 -5.20
C GLU A 257 17.79 12.46 -3.75
N VAL A 258 18.45 11.35 -3.48
CA VAL A 258 18.93 11.03 -2.13
C VAL A 258 19.87 12.14 -1.64
N MET A 259 20.81 12.57 -2.48
CA MET A 259 21.74 13.65 -2.11
C MET A 259 21.04 15.01 -1.90
N LYS A 260 20.02 15.34 -2.73
CA LYS A 260 19.18 16.53 -2.53
C LYS A 260 18.43 16.48 -1.20
N ILE A 261 17.84 15.34 -0.88
CA ILE A 261 17.12 15.13 0.38
C ILE A 261 18.11 15.28 1.55
N VAL A 262 19.25 14.59 1.52
CA VAL A 262 20.28 14.66 2.56
C VAL A 262 20.76 16.10 2.73
N TYR A 263 21.05 16.82 1.65
CA TYR A 263 21.45 18.22 1.70
C TYR A 263 20.39 19.08 2.39
N LYS A 264 19.11 18.99 1.98
CA LYS A 264 18.00 19.73 2.60
C LYS A 264 17.81 19.35 4.09
N PHE A 265 18.05 18.09 4.45
CA PHE A 265 18.00 17.66 5.85
C PHE A 265 19.12 18.23 6.70
N LEU A 266 20.29 18.46 6.14
CA LEU A 266 21.44 19.05 6.86
C LEU A 266 21.35 20.56 7.01
N LEU A 267 20.57 21.24 6.15
CA LEU A 267 20.44 22.70 6.20
C LEU A 267 19.70 23.18 7.47
N PRO A 268 20.18 24.25 8.12
CA PRO A 268 19.45 24.92 9.18
C PRO A 268 18.07 25.39 8.68
N SER A 269 17.06 25.34 9.55
CA SER A 269 15.68 25.69 9.19
C SER A 269 15.52 27.15 8.66
N LYS A 270 16.37 28.05 9.12
CA LYS A 270 16.42 29.45 8.63
C LYS A 270 16.86 29.54 7.17
N VAL A 271 17.80 28.69 6.75
CA VAL A 271 18.32 28.66 5.37
C VAL A 271 17.26 28.03 4.43
N LEU A 272 16.53 27.00 4.87
CA LEU A 272 15.41 26.42 4.09
C LEU A 272 14.32 27.46 3.79
N MET A 273 13.97 28.32 4.75
CA MET A 273 13.00 29.40 4.53
C MET A 273 13.48 30.48 3.54
N LEU A 274 14.78 30.70 3.41
CA LEU A 274 15.35 31.65 2.44
C LEU A 274 15.34 31.07 1.01
N LEU A 275 15.59 29.77 0.88
CA LEU A 275 15.57 29.06 -0.41
C LEU A 275 14.17 28.87 -1.00
N SER A 276 13.12 28.89 -0.15
CA SER A 276 11.72 28.76 -0.60
C SER A 276 11.09 30.05 -1.13
N LYS A 277 11.80 31.19 -1.05
CA LYS A 277 11.32 32.51 -1.49
C LYS A 277 11.85 32.93 -2.87
N ASN A 278 12.68 32.11 -3.48
CA ASN A 278 13.19 32.24 -4.85
C ASN A 278 12.67 31.07 -5.72
#